data_9e3fc6064d8d0ce671afbe6a9a60d817
#
_entry.id   9e3fc6064d8d0ce671afbe6a9a60d817
#
_cell.length_a   1.000
_cell.length_b   1.000
_cell.length_c   1.000
_cell.angle_alpha   90.00
_cell.angle_beta   90.00
_cell.angle_gamma   90.00
#
_symmetry.space_group_name_H-M   'P 1'
#
loop_
_entity.id
_entity.type
_entity.pdbx_description
1 polymer ?
#
loop_
_entity_poly.entity_id
_entity_poly.type
_entity_poly.pdbx_seq_one_letter_code
_entity_poly.pdbx_strand_id
1 'polypeptide(L)'
;MKDLLKTGYCRLRQLRINRRERNYVYKVMRTNGIPDKPCAEETAWLRKWRPLYASVSPVYLRCFRAYLTENRERIVPGEICANLVEPLLNPARYRFYYEDKNVYDRLFGPEAMPRTYLRRMEGQFYDAAYRPCDFPAPERLRELTQNAERIIVKPTVDTESGRDIVLYRLDPADGTYKDQKGEPLTAEKTGGTAGGGNAIIQEFLMQHPFTAQFNPTSVNSFRMIVYRSPLDGRIEVLHTLLKAGGQGAYAVSYTHL
;
A
#
# COMPACT_ATOMS: atom_id res chain seq x y z
N MET A 1 -29.47 -24.95 3.10
CA MET A 1 -29.64 -23.48 2.97
C MET A 1 -28.35 -22.70 3.22
N LYS A 2 -27.61 -22.94 4.35
CA LYS A 2 -26.33 -22.23 4.63
C LYS A 2 -25.25 -22.43 3.55
N ASP A 3 -25.13 -23.65 3.00
CA ASP A 3 -24.11 -23.93 1.96
C ASP A 3 -24.43 -23.29 0.62
N LEU A 4 -25.71 -23.21 0.24
CA LEU A 4 -26.15 -22.50 -0.97
C LEU A 4 -25.88 -21.00 -0.88
N LEU A 5 -26.11 -20.38 0.28
CA LEU A 5 -25.80 -18.97 0.53
C LEU A 5 -24.30 -18.73 0.49
N LYS A 6 -23.51 -19.62 1.10
CA LYS A 6 -22.04 -19.56 1.07
C LYS A 6 -21.49 -19.68 -0.36
N THR A 7 -22.00 -20.62 -1.12
CA THR A 7 -21.63 -20.82 -2.53
C THR A 7 -22.00 -19.61 -3.39
N GLY A 8 -23.21 -19.06 -3.21
CA GLY A 8 -23.66 -17.85 -3.88
C GLY A 8 -22.79 -16.64 -3.56
N TYR A 9 -22.45 -16.44 -2.29
CA TYR A 9 -21.55 -15.37 -1.85
C TYR A 9 -20.14 -15.49 -2.45
N CYS A 10 -19.55 -16.69 -2.44
CA CYS A 10 -18.24 -16.93 -3.05
C CYS A 10 -18.25 -16.63 -4.55
N ARG A 11 -19.32 -17.00 -5.25
CA ARG A 11 -19.48 -16.74 -6.69
C ARG A 11 -19.61 -15.25 -7.00
N LEU A 12 -20.39 -14.51 -6.22
CA LEU A 12 -20.51 -13.06 -6.34
C LEU A 12 -19.19 -12.35 -6.06
N ARG A 13 -18.46 -12.79 -5.04
CA ARG A 13 -17.12 -12.28 -4.73
C ARG A 13 -16.17 -12.49 -5.89
N GLN A 14 -16.13 -13.68 -6.47
CA GLN A 14 -15.28 -13.99 -7.63
C GLN A 14 -15.63 -13.11 -8.84
N LEU A 15 -16.93 -12.90 -9.12
CA LEU A 15 -17.36 -12.02 -10.20
C LEU A 15 -16.89 -10.56 -10.00
N ARG A 16 -16.98 -10.05 -8.77
CA ARG A 16 -16.49 -8.70 -8.44
C ARG A 16 -14.96 -8.60 -8.64
N ILE A 17 -14.21 -9.57 -8.16
CA ILE A 17 -12.75 -9.64 -8.34
C ILE A 17 -12.41 -9.66 -9.83
N ASN A 18 -13.01 -10.59 -10.60
CA ASN A 18 -12.76 -10.71 -12.03
C ASN A 18 -13.04 -9.39 -12.77
N ARG A 19 -14.15 -8.73 -12.43
CA ARG A 19 -14.51 -7.43 -13.03
C ARG A 19 -13.48 -6.34 -12.70
N ARG A 20 -13.04 -6.27 -11.44
CA ARG A 20 -12.02 -5.32 -10.99
C ARG A 20 -10.72 -5.52 -11.75
N GLU A 21 -10.22 -6.75 -11.80
CA GLU A 21 -8.97 -7.09 -12.47
C GLU A 21 -9.03 -6.76 -13.97
N ARG A 22 -10.09 -7.15 -14.67
CA ARG A 22 -10.28 -6.83 -16.09
C ARG A 22 -10.38 -5.33 -16.36
N ASN A 23 -11.12 -4.60 -15.51
CA ASN A 23 -11.25 -3.15 -15.66
C ASN A 23 -9.90 -2.45 -15.51
N TYR A 24 -9.05 -2.94 -14.61
CA TYR A 24 -7.68 -2.43 -14.47
C TYR A 24 -6.89 -2.62 -15.78
N VAL A 25 -6.91 -3.81 -16.35
CA VAL A 25 -6.21 -4.10 -17.61
C VAL A 25 -6.78 -3.28 -18.76
N TYR A 26 -8.10 -3.15 -18.89
CA TYR A 26 -8.71 -2.27 -19.89
C TYR A 26 -8.31 -0.81 -19.71
N LYS A 27 -8.15 -0.33 -18.48
CA LYS A 27 -7.63 1.01 -18.23
C LYS A 27 -6.20 1.14 -18.74
N VAL A 28 -5.32 0.19 -18.43
CA VAL A 28 -3.92 0.17 -18.94
C VAL A 28 -3.90 0.19 -20.47
N MET A 29 -4.69 -0.67 -21.11
CA MET A 29 -4.78 -0.71 -22.58
C MET A 29 -5.19 0.62 -23.17
N ARG A 30 -6.24 1.27 -22.65
CA ARG A 30 -6.70 2.58 -23.12
C ARG A 30 -5.65 3.66 -22.94
N THR A 31 -5.02 3.71 -21.77
CA THR A 31 -3.98 4.72 -21.47
C THR A 31 -2.79 4.61 -22.40
N ASN A 32 -2.42 3.38 -22.80
CA ASN A 32 -1.23 3.11 -23.63
C ASN A 32 -1.56 2.84 -25.11
N GLY A 33 -2.79 3.05 -25.55
CA GLY A 33 -3.18 2.84 -26.96
C GLY A 33 -3.08 1.38 -27.42
N ILE A 34 -3.16 0.40 -26.50
CA ILE A 34 -3.06 -1.02 -26.82
C ILE A 34 -4.43 -1.53 -27.32
N PRO A 35 -4.54 -2.06 -28.55
CA PRO A 35 -5.81 -2.51 -29.08
C PRO A 35 -6.27 -3.81 -28.45
N ASP A 36 -7.58 -3.89 -28.11
CA ASP A 36 -8.22 -5.13 -27.67
C ASP A 36 -8.60 -6.00 -28.88
N LYS A 37 -7.59 -6.61 -29.51
CA LYS A 37 -7.76 -7.47 -30.68
C LYS A 37 -7.24 -8.86 -30.40
N PRO A 38 -7.97 -9.94 -30.82
CA PRO A 38 -7.48 -11.30 -30.75
C PRO A 38 -6.10 -11.47 -31.37
N CYS A 39 -5.34 -12.42 -30.84
CA CYS A 39 -4.01 -12.75 -31.36
C CYS A 39 -3.87 -14.25 -31.60
N ALA A 40 -2.91 -14.64 -32.41
CA ALA A 40 -2.70 -16.03 -32.81
C ALA A 40 -2.45 -16.97 -31.60
N GLU A 41 -1.78 -16.48 -30.60
CA GLU A 41 -1.42 -17.25 -29.39
C GLU A 41 -2.59 -17.47 -28.42
N GLU A 42 -3.71 -16.75 -28.59
CA GLU A 42 -4.81 -16.67 -27.60
C GLU A 42 -5.42 -18.02 -27.30
N THR A 43 -5.68 -18.84 -28.33
CA THR A 43 -6.29 -20.16 -28.17
C THR A 43 -5.39 -21.10 -27.35
N ALA A 44 -4.09 -21.11 -27.63
CA ALA A 44 -3.13 -21.95 -26.90
C ALA A 44 -2.98 -21.47 -25.45
N TRP A 45 -2.93 -20.15 -25.24
CA TRP A 45 -2.84 -19.54 -23.93
C TRP A 45 -4.09 -19.83 -23.09
N LEU A 46 -5.30 -19.69 -23.63
CA LEU A 46 -6.55 -20.02 -22.94
C LEU A 46 -6.63 -21.52 -22.60
N ARG A 47 -6.17 -22.41 -23.49
CA ARG A 47 -6.09 -23.86 -23.23
C ARG A 47 -5.21 -24.18 -22.03
N LYS A 48 -4.14 -23.42 -21.82
CA LYS A 48 -3.25 -23.59 -20.67
C LYS A 48 -3.91 -23.15 -19.35
N TRP A 49 -4.61 -22.01 -19.34
CA TRP A 49 -5.04 -21.39 -18.09
C TRP A 49 -6.48 -21.71 -17.66
N ARG A 50 -7.39 -21.99 -18.60
CA ARG A 50 -8.79 -22.32 -18.28
C ARG A 50 -8.99 -23.57 -17.45
N PRO A 51 -8.17 -24.63 -17.52
CA PRO A 51 -8.28 -25.76 -16.61
C PRO A 51 -8.07 -25.38 -15.14
N LEU A 52 -7.26 -24.37 -14.86
CA LEU A 52 -7.05 -23.86 -13.50
C LEU A 52 -8.18 -22.91 -13.06
N TYR A 53 -8.72 -22.13 -13.98
CA TYR A 53 -9.79 -21.17 -13.71
C TYR A 53 -10.61 -20.88 -14.96
N ALA A 54 -11.85 -21.41 -15.00
CA ALA A 54 -12.68 -21.38 -16.21
C ALA A 54 -13.00 -19.97 -16.74
N SER A 55 -13.09 -18.97 -15.86
CA SER A 55 -13.42 -17.58 -16.21
C SER A 55 -12.22 -16.73 -16.64
N VAL A 56 -11.13 -17.33 -17.09
CA VAL A 56 -9.96 -16.58 -17.60
C VAL A 56 -10.32 -15.78 -18.85
N SER A 57 -9.97 -14.50 -18.84
CA SER A 57 -10.13 -13.58 -19.97
C SER A 57 -8.84 -13.47 -20.79
N PRO A 58 -8.90 -13.44 -22.12
CA PRO A 58 -7.72 -13.23 -22.96
C PRO A 58 -7.16 -11.80 -22.92
N VAL A 59 -7.86 -10.87 -22.28
CA VAL A 59 -7.44 -9.46 -22.20
C VAL A 59 -6.04 -9.28 -21.61
N TYR A 60 -5.63 -10.16 -20.68
CA TYR A 60 -4.28 -10.13 -20.09
C TYR A 60 -3.22 -10.42 -21.13
N LEU A 61 -3.40 -11.47 -21.95
CA LEU A 61 -2.48 -11.76 -23.04
C LEU A 61 -2.43 -10.59 -24.03
N ARG A 62 -3.60 -10.07 -24.45
CA ARG A 62 -3.70 -8.96 -25.39
C ARG A 62 -2.99 -7.71 -24.91
N CYS A 63 -3.09 -7.39 -23.61
CA CYS A 63 -2.42 -6.25 -22.99
C CYS A 63 -0.92 -6.48 -22.87
N PHE A 64 -0.52 -7.53 -22.16
CA PHE A 64 0.87 -7.68 -21.73
C PHE A 64 1.82 -8.17 -22.83
N ARG A 65 1.29 -8.79 -23.90
CA ARG A 65 2.11 -9.09 -25.08
C ARG A 65 2.72 -7.87 -25.76
N ALA A 66 2.17 -6.67 -25.52
CA ALA A 66 2.73 -5.43 -26.03
C ALA A 66 4.08 -5.06 -25.35
N TYR A 67 4.30 -5.57 -24.14
CA TYR A 67 5.49 -5.31 -23.34
C TYR A 67 6.49 -6.47 -23.34
N LEU A 68 6.08 -7.65 -23.85
CA LEU A 68 6.90 -8.86 -23.83
C LEU A 68 7.18 -9.34 -25.26
N THR A 69 8.44 -9.51 -25.58
CA THR A 69 8.89 -10.10 -26.85
C THR A 69 8.90 -11.62 -26.80
N GLU A 70 9.20 -12.18 -25.62
CA GLU A 70 9.36 -13.62 -25.37
C GLU A 70 8.49 -14.09 -24.21
N ASN A 71 8.36 -15.40 -24.06
CA ASN A 71 7.66 -16.06 -22.94
C ASN A 71 6.21 -15.58 -22.71
N ARG A 72 5.51 -15.16 -23.75
CA ARG A 72 4.13 -14.67 -23.68
C ARG A 72 3.16 -15.71 -23.12
N GLU A 73 3.45 -16.99 -23.30
CA GLU A 73 2.68 -18.11 -22.74
C GLU A 73 2.74 -18.15 -21.20
N ARG A 74 3.71 -17.45 -20.59
CA ARG A 74 3.87 -17.33 -19.13
C ARG A 74 3.12 -16.16 -18.52
N ILE A 75 2.47 -15.33 -19.32
CA ILE A 75 1.59 -14.26 -18.79
C ILE A 75 0.48 -14.92 -17.96
N VAL A 76 0.50 -14.67 -16.66
CA VAL A 76 -0.49 -15.21 -15.73
C VAL A 76 -1.73 -14.31 -15.70
N PRO A 77 -2.95 -14.86 -15.88
CA PRO A 77 -4.16 -14.06 -15.76
C PRO A 77 -4.34 -13.48 -14.37
N GLY A 78 -4.73 -12.21 -14.29
CA GLY A 78 -4.99 -11.53 -13.01
C GLY A 78 -6.10 -12.24 -12.20
N GLU A 79 -7.10 -12.83 -12.84
CA GLU A 79 -8.12 -13.62 -12.16
C GLU A 79 -7.53 -14.83 -11.41
N ILE A 80 -6.51 -15.49 -11.97
CA ILE A 80 -5.81 -16.59 -11.29
C ILE A 80 -5.00 -16.06 -10.12
N CYS A 81 -4.25 -14.96 -10.34
CA CYS A 81 -3.49 -14.33 -9.25
C CYS A 81 -4.40 -13.95 -8.08
N ALA A 82 -5.50 -13.23 -8.34
CA ALA A 82 -6.36 -12.68 -7.30
C ALA A 82 -7.28 -13.71 -6.63
N ASN A 83 -7.70 -14.76 -7.35
CA ASN A 83 -8.64 -15.76 -6.81
C ASN A 83 -7.98 -17.04 -6.30
N LEU A 84 -6.79 -17.39 -6.77
CA LEU A 84 -6.10 -18.63 -6.40
C LEU A 84 -4.76 -18.39 -5.73
N VAL A 85 -3.85 -17.64 -6.37
CA VAL A 85 -2.47 -17.50 -5.89
C VAL A 85 -2.39 -16.64 -4.63
N GLU A 86 -2.94 -15.42 -4.68
CA GLU A 86 -2.88 -14.49 -3.57
C GLU A 86 -3.54 -15.03 -2.29
N PRO A 87 -4.76 -15.62 -2.32
CA PRO A 87 -5.37 -16.19 -1.11
C PRO A 87 -4.62 -17.39 -0.52
N LEU A 88 -3.86 -18.11 -1.35
CA LEU A 88 -3.02 -19.24 -0.92
C LEU A 88 -1.74 -18.76 -0.24
N LEU A 89 -1.05 -17.79 -0.85
CA LEU A 89 0.22 -17.27 -0.36
C LEU A 89 0.03 -16.27 0.79
N ASN A 90 -1.04 -15.47 0.73
CA ASN A 90 -1.37 -14.43 1.70
C ASN A 90 -2.80 -14.63 2.24
N PRO A 91 -3.05 -15.61 3.10
CA PRO A 91 -4.38 -15.87 3.64
C PRO A 91 -4.97 -14.64 4.34
N ALA A 92 -6.19 -14.25 3.97
CA ALA A 92 -6.84 -13.04 4.44
C ALA A 92 -6.96 -12.95 5.99
N ARG A 93 -6.94 -14.11 6.68
CA ARG A 93 -6.98 -14.16 8.16
C ARG A 93 -5.78 -13.50 8.84
N TYR A 94 -4.64 -13.37 8.14
CA TYR A 94 -3.44 -12.73 8.67
C TYR A 94 -3.32 -11.26 8.28
N ARG A 95 -4.23 -10.76 7.43
CA ARG A 95 -4.17 -9.42 6.89
C ARG A 95 -4.16 -8.37 8.00
N PHE A 96 -5.08 -8.45 8.94
CA PHE A 96 -5.20 -7.49 10.05
C PHE A 96 -3.92 -7.36 10.88
N TYR A 97 -3.19 -8.46 11.05
CA TYR A 97 -1.95 -8.47 11.79
C TYR A 97 -0.83 -7.69 11.11
N TYR A 98 -0.80 -7.70 9.77
CA TYR A 98 0.24 -7.05 8.97
C TYR A 98 -0.17 -5.71 8.36
N GLU A 99 -1.40 -5.27 8.54
CA GLU A 99 -1.87 -3.99 7.98
C GLU A 99 -1.71 -2.81 8.93
N ASP A 100 -1.78 -3.03 10.25
CA ASP A 100 -1.71 -1.94 11.21
C ASP A 100 -0.26 -1.49 11.44
N LYS A 101 0.05 -0.30 10.92
CA LYS A 101 1.36 0.32 11.06
C LYS A 101 1.73 0.66 12.50
N ASN A 102 0.75 0.68 13.42
CA ASN A 102 1.01 0.92 14.84
C ASN A 102 1.88 -0.15 15.49
N VAL A 103 1.92 -1.38 14.93
CA VAL A 103 2.65 -2.51 15.51
C VAL A 103 3.90 -2.91 14.71
N TYR A 104 4.25 -2.18 13.65
CA TYR A 104 5.37 -2.55 12.78
C TYR A 104 6.72 -2.57 13.47
N ASP A 105 6.98 -1.66 14.40
CA ASP A 105 8.21 -1.64 15.17
C ASP A 105 8.38 -2.88 16.08
N ARG A 106 7.27 -3.47 16.53
CA ARG A 106 7.30 -4.76 17.25
C ARG A 106 7.49 -5.95 16.30
N LEU A 107 6.97 -5.86 15.07
CA LEU A 107 7.07 -6.94 14.10
C LEU A 107 8.42 -7.02 13.43
N PHE A 108 9.00 -5.86 13.10
CA PHE A 108 10.19 -5.75 12.24
C PHE A 108 11.42 -5.18 12.95
N GLY A 109 11.26 -4.76 14.21
CA GLY A 109 12.29 -4.06 14.96
C GLY A 109 12.21 -2.53 14.80
N PRO A 110 12.49 -1.78 15.86
CA PRO A 110 12.41 -0.33 15.85
C PRO A 110 13.41 0.32 14.87
N GLU A 111 14.56 -0.33 14.62
CA GLU A 111 15.60 0.13 13.71
C GLU A 111 15.19 0.10 12.24
N ALA A 112 14.20 -0.74 11.89
CA ALA A 112 13.67 -0.84 10.54
C ALA A 112 12.53 0.15 10.26
N MET A 113 12.08 0.88 11.28
CA MET A 113 10.92 1.76 11.20
C MET A 113 11.29 3.21 11.51
N PRO A 114 10.56 4.19 10.93
CA PRO A 114 10.65 5.57 11.36
C PRO A 114 10.33 5.67 12.85
N ARG A 115 11.09 6.54 13.57
CA ARG A 115 10.85 6.74 15.00
C ARG A 115 9.41 7.17 15.25
N THR A 116 8.73 6.44 16.13
CA THR A 116 7.36 6.74 16.53
C THR A 116 7.36 7.60 17.77
N TYR A 117 6.57 8.66 17.77
CA TYR A 117 6.39 9.57 18.90
C TYR A 117 5.10 9.28 19.67
N LEU A 118 4.01 9.05 18.93
CA LEU A 118 2.68 8.83 19.50
C LEU A 118 1.87 7.90 18.58
N ARG A 119 0.97 7.13 19.17
CA ARG A 119 0.03 6.24 18.48
C ARG A 119 -1.39 6.55 18.91
N ARG A 120 -2.34 6.37 18.00
CA ARG A 120 -3.76 6.34 18.31
C ARG A 120 -4.34 5.02 17.82
N MET A 121 -4.94 4.25 18.74
CA MET A 121 -5.56 2.96 18.45
C MET A 121 -6.95 2.95 19.09
N GLU A 122 -7.99 2.73 18.30
CA GLU A 122 -9.39 2.72 18.73
C GLU A 122 -9.77 3.95 19.57
N GLY A 123 -9.24 5.13 19.19
CA GLY A 123 -9.49 6.40 19.86
C GLY A 123 -8.60 6.72 21.07
N GLN A 124 -7.90 5.73 21.64
CA GLN A 124 -6.98 5.89 22.76
C GLN A 124 -5.57 6.23 22.25
N PHE A 125 -4.89 7.17 22.92
CA PHE A 125 -3.49 7.48 22.64
C PHE A 125 -2.54 6.61 23.46
N TYR A 126 -1.37 6.35 22.86
CA TYR A 126 -0.27 5.61 23.46
C TYR A 126 1.06 6.26 23.10
N ASP A 127 2.01 6.25 24.03
CA ASP A 127 3.38 6.69 23.76
C ASP A 127 4.15 5.67 22.87
N ALA A 128 5.41 5.99 22.58
CA ALA A 128 6.29 5.10 21.81
C ALA A 128 6.46 3.70 22.43
N ALA A 129 6.34 3.58 23.76
CA ALA A 129 6.44 2.33 24.49
C ALA A 129 5.10 1.61 24.70
N TYR A 130 4.05 2.05 23.99
CA TYR A 130 2.68 1.52 24.08
C TYR A 130 2.01 1.71 25.46
N ARG A 131 2.45 2.67 26.26
CA ARG A 131 1.77 3.04 27.49
C ARG A 131 0.63 3.99 27.18
N PRO A 132 -0.59 3.78 27.74
CA PRO A 132 -1.70 4.70 27.54
C PRO A 132 -1.34 6.11 28.02
N CYS A 133 -1.77 7.11 27.28
CA CYS A 133 -1.59 8.52 27.61
C CYS A 133 -2.71 9.35 27.01
N ASP A 134 -2.80 10.62 27.43
CA ASP A 134 -3.62 11.62 26.75
C ASP A 134 -2.85 12.21 25.55
N PHE A 135 -3.58 12.90 24.67
CA PHE A 135 -2.92 13.69 23.64
C PHE A 135 -2.14 14.83 24.32
N PRO A 136 -0.84 14.95 24.05
CA PRO A 136 0.01 15.87 24.80
C PRO A 136 -0.26 17.34 24.46
N ALA A 137 -0.12 18.23 25.46
CA ALA A 137 -0.02 19.66 25.22
C ALA A 137 1.16 20.01 24.30
N PRO A 138 1.15 21.15 23.61
CA PRO A 138 2.19 21.51 22.62
C PRO A 138 3.62 21.42 23.16
N GLU A 139 3.87 21.87 24.39
CA GLU A 139 5.19 21.80 25.04
C GLU A 139 5.63 20.35 25.19
N ARG A 140 4.74 19.49 25.67
CA ARG A 140 5.04 18.08 25.87
C ARG A 140 5.23 17.35 24.53
N LEU A 141 4.47 17.72 23.49
CA LEU A 141 4.65 17.17 22.15
C LEU A 141 6.03 17.54 21.60
N ARG A 142 6.50 18.78 21.79
CA ARG A 142 7.88 19.19 21.42
C ARG A 142 8.96 18.36 22.13
N GLU A 143 8.79 18.13 23.42
CA GLU A 143 9.72 17.27 24.18
C GLU A 143 9.76 15.85 23.62
N LEU A 144 8.59 15.24 23.36
CA LEU A 144 8.49 13.89 22.79
C LEU A 144 9.14 13.79 21.42
N THR A 145 8.98 14.81 20.60
CA THR A 145 9.56 14.89 19.25
C THR A 145 11.00 15.41 19.24
N GLN A 146 11.56 15.78 20.42
CA GLN A 146 12.88 16.38 20.55
C GLN A 146 13.03 17.66 19.71
N ASN A 147 11.99 18.47 19.64
CA ASN A 147 11.89 19.69 18.83
C ASN A 147 12.17 19.44 17.33
N ALA A 148 11.81 18.26 16.81
CA ALA A 148 11.95 17.98 15.38
C ALA A 148 11.26 19.08 14.56
N GLU A 149 11.93 19.63 13.56
CA GLU A 149 11.36 20.66 12.67
C GLU A 149 10.09 20.17 11.97
N ARG A 150 10.05 18.88 11.66
CA ARG A 150 8.97 18.24 10.89
C ARG A 150 8.59 16.89 11.47
N ILE A 151 7.29 16.63 11.51
CA ILE A 151 6.73 15.33 11.88
C ILE A 151 5.65 14.92 10.86
N ILE A 152 5.38 13.63 10.79
CA ILE A 152 4.35 13.06 9.92
C ILE A 152 3.23 12.45 10.77
N VAL A 153 2.01 12.77 10.41
CA VAL A 153 0.81 12.10 10.91
C VAL A 153 0.22 11.27 9.77
N LYS A 154 -0.04 9.99 10.01
CA LYS A 154 -0.62 9.11 9.00
C LYS A 154 -1.58 8.10 9.62
N PRO A 155 -2.68 7.73 8.92
CA PRO A 155 -3.52 6.61 9.30
C PRO A 155 -2.72 5.30 9.27
N THR A 156 -3.08 4.34 10.12
CA THR A 156 -2.31 3.10 10.26
C THR A 156 -2.93 1.92 9.54
N VAL A 157 -4.23 1.92 9.32
CA VAL A 157 -4.98 0.85 8.64
C VAL A 157 -5.71 1.39 7.41
N ASP A 158 -6.03 0.51 6.46
CA ASP A 158 -6.84 0.77 5.26
C ASP A 158 -6.36 1.95 4.38
N THR A 159 -5.07 2.31 4.45
CA THR A 159 -4.51 3.40 3.66
C THR A 159 -3.37 2.93 2.77
N GLU A 160 -3.49 3.25 1.50
CA GLU A 160 -2.50 2.98 0.46
C GLU A 160 -2.04 4.30 -0.19
N SER A 161 -0.84 4.27 -0.77
CA SER A 161 -0.36 5.33 -1.66
C SER A 161 -0.24 6.73 -1.05
N GLY A 162 0.02 6.82 0.26
CA GLY A 162 0.22 8.12 0.92
C GLY A 162 -1.07 8.90 1.18
N ARG A 163 -2.24 8.26 1.06
CA ARG A 163 -3.52 8.90 1.37
C ARG A 163 -3.57 9.33 2.83
N ASP A 164 -4.08 10.54 3.07
CA ASP A 164 -4.29 11.14 4.40
C ASP A 164 -3.01 11.26 5.24
N ILE A 165 -1.84 11.26 4.60
CA ILE A 165 -0.59 11.63 5.26
C ILE A 165 -0.51 13.16 5.33
N VAL A 166 -0.32 13.67 6.54
CA VAL A 166 -0.17 15.10 6.79
C VAL A 166 1.21 15.40 7.36
N LEU A 167 1.91 16.32 6.72
CA LEU A 167 3.15 16.90 7.21
C LEU A 167 2.84 18.06 8.13
N TYR A 168 3.38 18.04 9.33
CA TYR A 168 3.34 19.13 10.28
C TYR A 168 4.75 19.73 10.47
N ARG A 169 4.84 21.04 10.55
CA ARG A 169 6.07 21.78 10.83
C ARG A 169 5.96 22.47 12.18
N LEU A 170 7.04 22.46 12.93
CA LEU A 170 7.14 23.24 14.17
C LEU A 170 7.18 24.73 13.81
N ASP A 171 6.21 25.49 14.31
CA ASP A 171 6.20 26.94 14.22
C ASP A 171 7.04 27.51 15.37
N PRO A 172 8.15 28.20 15.09
CA PRO A 172 9.00 28.74 16.14
C PRO A 172 8.36 29.90 16.90
N ALA A 173 7.31 30.52 16.35
CA ALA A 173 6.67 31.68 16.98
C ALA A 173 5.83 31.31 18.20
N ASP A 174 5.13 30.17 18.15
CA ASP A 174 4.25 29.71 19.22
C ASP A 174 4.56 28.31 19.73
N GLY A 175 5.54 27.64 19.10
CA GLY A 175 5.96 26.30 19.50
C GLY A 175 4.96 25.21 19.19
N THR A 176 4.01 25.42 18.28
CA THR A 176 3.02 24.41 17.87
C THR A 176 3.38 23.76 16.54
N TYR A 177 2.95 22.52 16.34
CA TYR A 177 3.06 21.86 15.06
C TYR A 177 1.88 22.23 14.17
N LYS A 178 2.15 22.83 13.00
CA LYS A 178 1.14 23.29 12.03
C LYS A 178 1.24 22.56 10.70
N ASP A 179 0.10 22.29 10.09
CA ASP A 179 0.03 21.76 8.73
C ASP A 179 0.29 22.85 7.67
N GLN A 180 0.19 22.50 6.39
CA GLN A 180 0.40 23.44 5.27
C GLN A 180 -0.61 24.60 5.22
N LYS A 181 -1.76 24.46 5.89
CA LYS A 181 -2.79 25.50 5.99
C LYS A 181 -2.58 26.41 7.20
N GLY A 182 -1.55 26.14 7.99
CA GLY A 182 -1.30 26.85 9.25
C GLY A 182 -2.15 26.35 10.42
N GLU A 183 -2.84 25.24 10.26
CA GLU A 183 -3.73 24.68 11.28
C GLU A 183 -2.93 23.83 12.28
N PRO A 184 -3.13 24.02 13.59
CA PRO A 184 -2.38 23.29 14.61
C PRO A 184 -2.77 21.80 14.63
N LEU A 185 -1.80 20.95 15.01
CA LEU A 185 -2.05 19.54 15.27
C LEU A 185 -2.84 19.39 16.59
N THR A 186 -4.00 18.74 16.52
CA THR A 186 -4.86 18.43 17.67
C THR A 186 -5.20 16.95 17.71
N ALA A 187 -5.77 16.49 18.82
CA ALA A 187 -6.23 15.12 18.97
C ALA A 187 -7.22 14.71 17.88
N GLU A 188 -8.14 15.59 17.51
CA GLU A 188 -9.18 15.34 16.50
C GLU A 188 -8.54 15.15 15.12
N LYS A 189 -7.55 15.97 14.77
CA LYS A 189 -6.86 15.90 13.48
C LYS A 189 -6.04 14.62 13.28
N THR A 190 -5.68 13.92 14.35
CA THR A 190 -5.04 12.62 14.23
C THR A 190 -6.01 11.53 13.75
N GLY A 191 -7.32 11.75 13.86
CA GLY A 191 -8.34 10.74 13.56
C GLY A 191 -8.50 10.38 12.08
N GLY A 192 -8.10 11.24 11.14
CA GLY A 192 -8.20 11.05 9.69
C GLY A 192 -9.55 10.51 9.19
N THR A 193 -9.92 10.80 7.96
CA THR A 193 -11.20 10.33 7.39
C THR A 193 -11.18 8.85 6.99
N ALA A 194 -10.02 8.25 6.77
CA ALA A 194 -9.89 6.92 6.18
C ALA A 194 -9.53 5.80 7.17
N GLY A 195 -9.02 6.11 8.36
CA GLY A 195 -8.42 5.11 9.25
C GLY A 195 -9.23 4.75 10.51
N GLY A 196 -10.53 4.97 10.55
CA GLY A 196 -11.34 4.61 11.73
C GLY A 196 -10.86 5.21 13.05
N GLY A 197 -10.08 6.30 13.00
CA GLY A 197 -9.46 6.91 14.16
C GLY A 197 -8.10 6.37 14.58
N ASN A 198 -7.55 5.39 13.85
CA ASN A 198 -6.21 4.85 14.10
C ASN A 198 -5.15 5.64 13.36
N ALA A 199 -4.12 6.13 14.06
CA ALA A 199 -3.08 6.97 13.49
C ALA A 199 -1.74 6.78 14.21
N ILE A 200 -0.67 7.21 13.55
CA ILE A 200 0.66 7.23 14.12
C ILE A 200 1.35 8.56 13.80
N ILE A 201 2.01 9.14 14.80
CA ILE A 201 2.86 10.31 14.67
C ILE A 201 4.30 9.83 14.67
N GLN A 202 5.02 10.10 13.57
CA GLN A 202 6.38 9.63 13.38
C GLN A 202 7.31 10.74 12.91
N GLU A 203 8.61 10.47 12.98
CA GLU A 203 9.61 11.34 12.40
C GLU A 203 9.40 11.51 10.89
N PHE A 204 9.77 12.67 10.40
CA PHE A 204 9.87 12.94 8.97
C PHE A 204 11.20 12.39 8.45
N LEU A 205 11.13 11.38 7.59
CA LEU A 205 12.33 10.81 6.98
C LEU A 205 12.93 11.76 5.94
N MET A 206 14.22 12.05 6.11
CA MET A 206 14.98 12.76 5.08
C MET A 206 15.28 11.81 3.92
N GLN A 207 15.06 12.31 2.71
CA GLN A 207 15.39 11.60 1.49
C GLN A 207 16.91 11.37 1.37
N HIS A 208 17.33 10.14 1.08
CA HIS A 208 18.73 9.84 0.83
C HIS A 208 19.22 10.56 -0.45
N PRO A 209 20.42 11.17 -0.50
CA PRO A 209 20.92 11.91 -1.66
C PRO A 209 20.85 11.14 -2.98
N PHE A 210 21.13 9.82 -2.97
CA PHE A 210 21.04 8.98 -4.16
C PHE A 210 19.63 8.95 -4.74
N THR A 211 18.60 8.82 -3.91
CA THR A 211 17.22 8.77 -4.41
C THR A 211 16.62 10.15 -4.60
N ALA A 212 17.16 11.20 -3.95
CA ALA A 212 16.74 12.59 -4.13
C ALA A 212 16.94 13.12 -5.56
N GLN A 213 17.89 12.55 -6.31
CA GLN A 213 18.12 12.92 -7.71
C GLN A 213 16.92 12.63 -8.62
N PHE A 214 16.03 11.69 -8.26
CA PHE A 214 14.83 11.37 -9.03
C PHE A 214 13.66 12.31 -8.70
N ASN A 215 13.48 12.62 -7.42
CA ASN A 215 12.57 13.65 -6.93
C ASN A 215 12.98 14.06 -5.52
N PRO A 216 13.49 15.30 -5.31
CA PRO A 216 13.97 15.75 -4.01
C PRO A 216 12.84 16.07 -3.01
N THR A 217 11.58 16.21 -3.50
CA THR A 217 10.46 16.65 -2.65
C THR A 217 9.71 15.51 -1.98
N SER A 218 9.89 14.27 -2.44
CA SER A 218 9.20 13.10 -1.88
C SER A 218 10.17 12.02 -1.41
N VAL A 219 9.76 11.21 -0.46
CA VAL A 219 10.51 10.01 -0.07
C VAL A 219 10.35 8.96 -1.16
N ASN A 220 11.33 8.88 -2.05
CA ASN A 220 11.42 7.82 -3.05
C ASN A 220 11.82 6.51 -2.37
N SER A 221 11.26 5.41 -2.81
CA SER A 221 11.46 4.12 -2.16
C SER A 221 11.65 2.97 -3.13
N PHE A 222 12.40 1.96 -2.72
CA PHE A 222 12.44 0.69 -3.42
C PHE A 222 11.33 -0.23 -2.90
N ARG A 223 10.56 -0.79 -3.81
CA ARG A 223 9.62 -1.87 -3.50
C ARG A 223 10.21 -3.18 -3.99
N MET A 224 10.57 -4.04 -3.07
CA MET A 224 10.98 -5.42 -3.37
C MET A 224 9.76 -6.33 -3.26
N ILE A 225 9.48 -7.09 -4.33
CA ILE A 225 8.49 -8.16 -4.29
C ILE A 225 9.21 -9.43 -3.89
N VAL A 226 8.87 -9.92 -2.71
CA VAL A 226 9.48 -11.10 -2.11
C VAL A 226 8.51 -12.26 -2.17
N TYR A 227 9.02 -13.43 -2.55
CA TYR A 227 8.28 -14.68 -2.59
C TYR A 227 8.93 -15.71 -1.68
N ARG A 228 8.14 -16.32 -0.82
CA ARG A 228 8.56 -17.48 -0.05
C ARG A 228 8.01 -18.74 -0.71
N SER A 229 8.90 -19.59 -1.19
CA SER A 229 8.55 -20.84 -1.85
C SER A 229 7.81 -21.79 -0.87
N PRO A 230 6.62 -22.28 -1.21
CA PRO A 230 5.93 -23.27 -0.39
C PRO A 230 6.56 -24.66 -0.50
N LEU A 231 7.45 -24.90 -1.45
CA LEU A 231 8.09 -26.20 -1.69
C LEU A 231 9.28 -26.43 -0.75
N ASP A 232 10.12 -25.41 -0.56
CA ASP A 232 11.38 -25.50 0.17
C ASP A 232 11.60 -24.36 1.18
N GLY A 233 10.66 -23.44 1.29
CA GLY A 233 10.71 -22.32 2.23
C GLY A 233 11.71 -21.22 1.87
N ARG A 234 12.44 -21.32 0.74
CA ARG A 234 13.39 -20.30 0.31
C ARG A 234 12.69 -18.98 0.03
N ILE A 235 13.38 -17.90 0.39
CA ILE A 235 12.92 -16.54 0.14
C ILE A 235 13.69 -15.98 -1.05
N GLU A 236 12.95 -15.52 -2.06
CA GLU A 236 13.51 -14.95 -3.28
C GLU A 236 12.93 -13.56 -3.52
N VAL A 237 13.76 -12.63 -3.99
CA VAL A 237 13.31 -11.33 -4.50
C VAL A 237 12.97 -11.51 -5.96
N LEU A 238 11.69 -11.43 -6.30
CA LEU A 238 11.23 -11.61 -7.69
C LEU A 238 11.60 -10.40 -8.55
N HIS A 239 11.40 -9.19 -8.04
CA HIS A 239 11.85 -7.96 -8.67
C HIS A 239 11.83 -6.80 -7.68
N THR A 240 12.55 -5.75 -8.04
CA THR A 240 12.61 -4.49 -7.30
C THR A 240 12.19 -3.34 -8.20
N LEU A 241 11.31 -2.49 -7.68
CA LEU A 241 10.81 -1.29 -8.35
C LEU A 241 11.27 -0.05 -7.59
N LEU A 242 11.83 0.93 -8.29
CA LEU A 242 11.99 2.27 -7.75
C LEU A 242 10.65 3.01 -7.88
N LYS A 243 10.16 3.52 -6.76
CA LYS A 243 9.01 4.41 -6.69
C LYS A 243 9.50 5.83 -6.45
N ALA A 244 9.42 6.66 -7.46
CA ALA A 244 9.61 8.09 -7.34
C ALA A 244 8.26 8.80 -7.19
N GLY A 245 8.18 9.76 -6.28
CA GLY A 245 6.97 10.57 -6.13
C GLY A 245 6.81 11.56 -7.27
N GLY A 246 5.57 11.99 -7.53
CA GLY A 246 5.28 13.09 -8.46
C GLY A 246 5.80 14.43 -7.93
N GLN A 247 5.91 15.42 -8.82
CA GLN A 247 6.36 16.76 -8.43
C GLN A 247 5.43 17.36 -7.37
N GLY A 248 6.00 17.88 -6.28
CA GLY A 248 5.25 18.45 -5.15
C GLY A 248 4.62 17.41 -4.19
N ALA A 249 4.80 16.12 -4.41
CA ALA A 249 4.35 15.09 -3.48
C ALA A 249 5.34 14.90 -2.33
N TYR A 250 4.84 14.76 -1.10
CA TYR A 250 5.67 14.43 0.08
C TYR A 250 5.80 12.93 0.31
N ALA A 251 4.90 12.15 -0.25
CA ALA A 251 4.92 10.70 -0.20
C ALA A 251 4.65 10.11 -1.59
N VAL A 252 5.17 8.92 -1.86
CA VAL A 252 4.94 8.23 -3.13
C VAL A 252 3.47 7.82 -3.22
N SER A 253 2.74 8.50 -4.11
CA SER A 253 1.36 8.13 -4.47
C SER A 253 1.37 7.25 -5.72
N TYR A 254 0.45 6.27 -5.80
CA TYR A 254 0.22 5.45 -7.00
C TYR A 254 -0.50 6.20 -8.13
N THR A 255 -0.69 7.48 -7.99
CA THR A 255 -1.61 8.22 -8.85
C THR A 255 -1.06 8.55 -10.21
N HIS A 256 -0.19 7.94 -10.81
CA HIS A 256 0.09 8.10 -12.27
C HIS A 256 1.23 7.16 -12.72
N LEU A 257 0.86 5.96 -13.09
CA LEU A 257 1.47 5.23 -14.20
C LEU A 257 0.36 4.87 -15.16
#